data_b8896ff09e332cbb9becea113ed282d9
#
_entry.id   b8896ff09e332cbb9becea113ed282d9
#
_cell.length_a   1.000
_cell.length_b   1.000
_cell.length_c   1.000
_cell.angle_alpha   90.00
_cell.angle_beta   90.00
_cell.angle_gamma   90.00
#
_symmetry.space_group_name_H-M   'P 1'
#
loop_
_entity.id
_entity.type
_entity.pdbx_description
1 polymer ?
#
loop_
_entity_poly.entity_id
_entity_poly.type
_entity_poly.pdbx_seq_one_letter_code
_entity_poly.pdbx_strand_id
1 'polypeptide(L)'
;MGKVKSFVKKRKEKKGEMVKEFFICTIILILIFVGNGITQGYSRNSIEDINQKLVDLREEMNKEEINEEEILKHENEIDKQWEDMFSRLAYYIEHEEIEKVSTNLENTKTYINLKEYDNAIKEINEGIYILNHIEDKYSFNLQNIF
;
A
#
# COMPACT_ATOMS: atom_id res chain seq x y z
N MET A 1 10.65 -5.73 64.02
CA MET A 1 10.38 -4.49 63.27
C MET A 1 11.08 -4.44 61.90
N GLY A 2 12.20 -5.07 61.67
CA GLY A 2 12.94 -5.05 60.37
C GLY A 2 12.28 -5.81 59.23
N LYS A 3 11.64 -6.97 59.45
CA LYS A 3 11.03 -7.81 58.41
C LYS A 3 9.83 -7.13 57.70
N VAL A 4 9.01 -6.37 58.43
CA VAL A 4 7.84 -5.66 57.86
C VAL A 4 8.27 -4.52 56.92
N LYS A 5 9.32 -3.76 57.29
CA LYS A 5 9.87 -2.69 56.41
C LYS A 5 10.47 -3.25 55.13
N SER A 6 11.10 -4.41 55.16
CA SER A 6 11.65 -5.10 53.98
C SER A 6 10.55 -5.58 53.03
N PHE A 7 9.43 -6.10 53.53
CA PHE A 7 8.28 -6.51 52.72
C PHE A 7 7.58 -5.33 52.02
N VAL A 8 7.43 -4.22 52.73
CA VAL A 8 6.82 -2.99 52.17
C VAL A 8 7.72 -2.39 51.10
N LYS A 9 9.05 -2.42 51.28
CA LYS A 9 10.02 -1.94 50.28
C LYS A 9 9.98 -2.80 49.00
N LYS A 10 10.01 -4.13 49.12
CA LYS A 10 9.88 -5.06 47.99
C LYS A 10 8.56 -4.89 47.21
N ARG A 11 7.45 -4.64 47.92
CA ARG A 11 6.15 -4.37 47.27
C ARG A 11 6.13 -3.06 46.47
N LYS A 12 6.77 -2.00 46.99
CA LYS A 12 6.90 -0.71 46.27
C LYS A 12 7.80 -0.83 45.05
N GLU A 13 8.92 -1.55 45.17
CA GLU A 13 9.83 -1.80 44.04
C GLU A 13 9.12 -2.60 42.93
N LYS A 14 8.42 -3.69 43.26
CA LYS A 14 7.67 -4.50 42.31
C LYS A 14 6.52 -3.73 41.65
N LYS A 15 5.87 -2.82 42.38
CA LYS A 15 4.85 -1.94 41.83
C LYS A 15 5.42 -0.90 40.87
N GLY A 16 6.62 -0.38 41.14
CA GLY A 16 7.36 0.53 40.28
C GLY A 16 7.83 -0.13 38.97
N GLU A 17 8.25 -1.40 39.06
CA GLU A 17 8.64 -2.18 37.87
C GLU A 17 7.44 -2.48 36.98
N MET A 18 6.31 -2.94 37.51
CA MET A 18 5.07 -3.15 36.77
C MET A 18 4.57 -1.86 36.05
N VAL A 19 4.71 -0.72 36.70
CA VAL A 19 4.31 0.57 36.07
C VAL A 19 5.23 0.90 34.91
N LYS A 20 6.54 0.67 35.02
CA LYS A 20 7.49 0.88 33.93
C LYS A 20 7.21 -0.07 32.76
N GLU A 21 6.97 -1.35 33.03
CA GLU A 21 6.63 -2.35 32.01
C GLU A 21 5.34 -1.97 31.30
N PHE A 22 4.32 -1.52 32.01
CA PHE A 22 3.07 -1.04 31.43
C PHE A 22 3.29 0.17 30.52
N PHE A 23 4.11 1.14 30.95
CA PHE A 23 4.46 2.31 30.13
C PHE A 23 5.20 1.91 28.84
N ILE A 24 6.14 0.96 28.94
CA ILE A 24 6.89 0.47 27.77
C ILE A 24 5.94 -0.22 26.79
N CYS A 25 5.06 -1.10 27.27
CA CYS A 25 4.06 -1.77 26.44
C CYS A 25 3.11 -0.74 25.75
N THR A 26 2.68 0.28 26.49
CA THR A 26 1.82 1.33 25.94
C THR A 26 2.53 2.13 24.85
N ILE A 27 3.80 2.47 25.02
CA ILE A 27 4.60 3.17 24.01
C ILE A 27 4.76 2.29 22.75
N ILE A 28 5.05 1.00 22.92
CA ILE A 28 5.18 0.06 21.80
C ILE A 28 3.86 -0.03 21.03
N LEU A 29 2.73 -0.14 21.72
CA LEU A 29 1.42 -0.15 21.07
C LEU A 29 1.16 1.13 20.29
N ILE A 30 1.45 2.30 20.85
CA ILE A 30 1.32 3.58 20.17
C ILE A 30 2.18 3.62 18.90
N LEU A 31 3.44 3.17 18.98
CA LEU A 31 4.34 3.13 17.84
C LEU A 31 3.84 2.20 16.73
N ILE A 32 3.26 1.05 17.10
CA ILE A 32 2.64 0.12 16.13
C ILE A 32 1.45 0.78 15.45
N PHE A 33 0.55 1.43 16.19
CA PHE A 33 -0.62 2.12 15.62
C PHE A 33 -0.24 3.29 14.71
N VAL A 34 0.72 4.11 15.14
CA VAL A 34 1.21 5.25 14.34
C VAL A 34 1.93 4.76 13.09
N GLY A 35 2.80 3.77 13.22
CA GLY A 35 3.51 3.16 12.10
C GLY A 35 2.55 2.57 11.07
N ASN A 36 1.53 1.84 11.53
CA ASN A 36 0.50 1.27 10.66
C ASN A 36 -0.29 2.36 9.92
N GLY A 37 -0.70 3.43 10.61
CA GLY A 37 -1.43 4.55 9.99
C GLY A 37 -0.62 5.28 8.90
N ILE A 38 0.67 5.52 9.13
CA ILE A 38 1.56 6.14 8.14
C ILE A 38 1.70 5.24 6.90
N THR A 39 1.90 3.96 7.13
CA THR A 39 2.08 2.98 6.04
C THR A 39 0.82 2.84 5.19
N GLN A 40 -0.35 2.76 5.79
CA GLN A 40 -1.62 2.70 5.07
C GLN A 40 -1.88 3.97 4.25
N GLY A 41 -1.61 5.14 4.80
CA GLY A 41 -1.72 6.41 4.08
C GLY A 41 -0.82 6.45 2.85
N TYR A 42 0.42 5.99 2.98
CA TYR A 42 1.36 5.91 1.86
C TYR A 42 0.88 4.95 0.78
N SER A 43 0.48 3.73 1.15
CA SER A 43 0.02 2.71 0.19
C SER A 43 -1.21 3.18 -0.57
N ARG A 44 -2.18 3.78 0.11
CA ARG A 44 -3.39 4.31 -0.51
C ARG A 44 -3.09 5.39 -1.54
N ASN A 45 -2.34 6.43 -1.15
CA ASN A 45 -2.01 7.53 -2.04
C ASN A 45 -1.22 7.05 -3.27
N SER A 46 -0.37 6.04 -3.09
CA SER A 46 0.41 5.47 -4.17
C SER A 46 -0.43 4.66 -5.14
N ILE A 47 -1.42 3.90 -4.65
CA ILE A 47 -2.37 3.14 -5.50
C ILE A 47 -3.27 4.12 -6.27
N GLU A 48 -3.78 5.16 -5.60
CA GLU A 48 -4.62 6.18 -6.22
C GLU A 48 -3.87 6.92 -7.35
N ASP A 49 -2.59 7.25 -7.15
CA ASP A 49 -1.75 7.91 -8.16
C ASP A 49 -1.48 7.01 -9.37
N ILE A 50 -1.18 5.73 -9.18
CA ILE A 50 -1.05 4.78 -10.30
C ILE A 50 -2.38 4.59 -11.03
N ASN A 51 -3.48 4.47 -10.31
CA ASN A 51 -4.81 4.38 -10.93
C ASN A 51 -5.08 5.57 -11.84
N GLN A 52 -4.78 6.80 -11.39
CA GLN A 52 -4.97 7.99 -12.20
C GLN A 52 -4.10 7.95 -13.47
N LYS A 53 -2.84 7.57 -13.35
CA LYS A 53 -1.94 7.45 -14.51
C LYS A 53 -2.38 6.39 -15.50
N LEU A 54 -2.95 5.27 -15.04
CA LEU A 54 -3.54 4.26 -15.91
C LEU A 54 -4.78 4.79 -16.66
N VAL A 55 -5.60 5.59 -15.98
CA VAL A 55 -6.74 6.28 -16.61
C VAL A 55 -6.24 7.24 -17.69
N ASP A 56 -5.23 8.06 -17.36
CA ASP A 56 -4.66 9.03 -18.30
C ASP A 56 -4.05 8.34 -19.53
N LEU A 57 -3.31 7.24 -19.33
CA LEU A 57 -2.75 6.42 -20.42
C LEU A 57 -3.84 5.82 -21.30
N ARG A 58 -4.92 5.32 -20.69
CA ARG A 58 -6.08 4.80 -21.42
C ARG A 58 -6.77 5.89 -22.26
N GLU A 59 -6.93 7.09 -21.71
CA GLU A 59 -7.52 8.21 -22.42
C GLU A 59 -6.65 8.65 -23.60
N GLU A 60 -5.33 8.63 -23.45
CA GLU A 60 -4.39 8.94 -24.53
C GLU A 60 -4.54 7.97 -25.71
N MET A 61 -4.68 6.66 -25.42
CA MET A 61 -4.89 5.63 -26.45
C MET A 61 -6.28 5.67 -27.11
N ASN A 62 -7.26 6.33 -26.50
CA ASN A 62 -8.61 6.50 -27.07
C ASN A 62 -8.78 7.77 -27.91
N LYS A 63 -7.75 8.60 -28.07
CA LYS A 63 -7.83 9.82 -28.91
C LYS A 63 -7.88 9.46 -30.38
N GLU A 64 -8.55 10.31 -31.16
CA GLU A 64 -8.59 10.17 -32.63
C GLU A 64 -7.18 10.27 -33.25
N GLU A 65 -6.33 11.15 -32.69
CA GLU A 65 -4.93 11.27 -33.06
C GLU A 65 -4.06 10.69 -31.92
N ILE A 66 -3.52 9.51 -32.16
CA ILE A 66 -2.67 8.79 -31.20
C ILE A 66 -1.27 9.39 -31.22
N ASN A 67 -0.80 9.86 -30.07
CA ASN A 67 0.57 10.29 -29.87
C ASN A 67 1.40 9.15 -29.24
N GLU A 68 2.09 8.38 -30.07
CA GLU A 68 2.90 7.23 -29.63
C GLU A 68 3.99 7.62 -28.64
N GLU A 69 4.62 8.78 -28.79
CA GLU A 69 5.68 9.24 -27.88
C GLU A 69 5.12 9.51 -26.47
N GLU A 70 3.93 10.08 -26.38
CA GLU A 70 3.26 10.39 -25.12
C GLU A 70 2.77 9.11 -24.42
N ILE A 71 2.24 8.15 -25.18
CA ILE A 71 1.85 6.83 -24.67
C ILE A 71 3.06 6.10 -24.07
N LEU A 72 4.18 6.03 -24.80
CA LEU A 72 5.40 5.37 -24.30
C LEU A 72 5.99 6.08 -23.08
N LYS A 73 5.88 7.40 -23.02
CA LYS A 73 6.31 8.17 -21.85
C LYS A 73 5.47 7.83 -20.62
N HIS A 74 4.15 7.84 -20.75
CA HIS A 74 3.22 7.51 -19.65
C HIS A 74 3.41 6.07 -19.19
N GLU A 75 3.56 5.13 -20.11
CA GLU A 75 3.82 3.73 -19.81
C GLU A 75 5.11 3.57 -18.99
N ASN A 76 6.22 4.17 -19.41
CA ASN A 76 7.49 4.12 -18.69
C ASN A 76 7.42 4.78 -17.29
N GLU A 77 6.64 5.83 -17.12
CA GLU A 77 6.41 6.47 -15.81
C GLU A 77 5.64 5.56 -14.88
N ILE A 78 4.64 4.83 -15.38
CA ILE A 78 3.86 3.85 -14.63
C ILE A 78 4.74 2.67 -14.21
N ASP A 79 5.49 2.09 -15.15
CA ASP A 79 6.41 0.98 -14.89
C ASP A 79 7.39 1.32 -13.77
N LYS A 80 8.07 2.45 -13.90
CA LYS A 80 9.05 2.90 -12.90
C LYS A 80 8.42 3.12 -11.53
N GLN A 81 7.24 3.72 -11.49
CA GLN A 81 6.54 3.95 -10.24
C GLN A 81 6.09 2.63 -9.62
N TRP A 82 5.62 1.68 -10.43
CA TRP A 82 5.21 0.36 -9.97
C TRP A 82 6.39 -0.41 -9.37
N GLU A 83 7.55 -0.41 -10.02
CA GLU A 83 8.77 -1.02 -9.47
C GLU A 83 9.15 -0.47 -8.10
N ASP A 84 9.10 0.87 -7.94
CA ASP A 84 9.38 1.55 -6.67
C ASP A 84 8.38 1.18 -5.58
N MET A 85 7.12 0.94 -5.94
CA MET A 85 6.03 0.60 -5.01
C MET A 85 5.96 -0.88 -4.68
N PHE A 86 6.23 -1.75 -5.64
CA PHE A 86 6.04 -3.20 -5.54
C PHE A 86 6.65 -3.79 -4.27
N SER A 87 7.90 -3.49 -4.00
CA SER A 87 8.61 -4.01 -2.84
C SER A 87 8.00 -3.56 -1.50
N ARG A 88 7.39 -2.38 -1.46
CA ARG A 88 6.74 -1.84 -0.25
C ARG A 88 5.34 -2.40 -0.07
N LEU A 89 4.57 -2.51 -1.15
CA LEU A 89 3.23 -3.08 -1.13
C LEU A 89 3.25 -4.56 -0.74
N ALA A 90 4.27 -5.31 -1.16
CA ALA A 90 4.45 -6.73 -0.85
C ALA A 90 4.54 -7.06 0.66
N TYR A 91 4.77 -6.06 1.52
CA TYR A 91 4.73 -6.25 2.98
C TYR A 91 3.31 -6.23 3.56
N TYR A 92 2.32 -5.68 2.82
CA TYR A 92 0.97 -5.40 3.35
C TYR A 92 -0.14 -6.04 2.54
N ILE A 93 0.11 -6.29 1.24
CA ILE A 93 -0.86 -6.78 0.28
C ILE A 93 -0.52 -8.22 -0.06
N GLU A 94 -1.52 -9.05 -0.31
CA GLU A 94 -1.32 -10.42 -0.74
C GLU A 94 -0.51 -10.47 -2.04
N HIS A 95 0.52 -11.29 -2.05
CA HIS A 95 1.47 -11.38 -3.15
C HIS A 95 0.79 -11.69 -4.49
N GLU A 96 -0.22 -12.54 -4.47
CA GLU A 96 -1.01 -12.90 -5.65
C GLU A 96 -1.74 -11.68 -6.27
N GLU A 97 -2.23 -10.76 -5.44
CA GLU A 97 -2.91 -9.55 -5.93
C GLU A 97 -1.91 -8.59 -6.60
N ILE A 98 -0.74 -8.41 -6.01
CA ILE A 98 0.32 -7.56 -6.57
C ILE A 98 0.87 -8.15 -7.86
N GLU A 99 1.06 -9.47 -7.93
CA GLU A 99 1.51 -10.16 -9.14
C GLU A 99 0.50 -10.03 -10.29
N LYS A 100 -0.80 -10.05 -10.00
CA LYS A 100 -1.83 -9.81 -11.03
C LYS A 100 -1.71 -8.42 -11.63
N VAL A 101 -1.54 -7.38 -10.80
CA VAL A 101 -1.31 -6.02 -11.31
C VAL A 101 -0.04 -5.96 -12.15
N SER A 102 1.07 -6.54 -11.68
CA SER A 102 2.32 -6.60 -12.44
C SER A 102 2.14 -7.26 -13.79
N THR A 103 1.39 -8.36 -13.85
CA THR A 103 1.10 -9.08 -15.09
C THR A 103 0.29 -8.21 -16.05
N ASN A 104 -0.71 -7.49 -15.57
CA ASN A 104 -1.51 -6.60 -16.42
C ASN A 104 -0.69 -5.41 -16.94
N LEU A 105 0.22 -4.86 -16.15
CA LEU A 105 1.13 -3.80 -16.60
C LEU A 105 2.10 -4.31 -17.67
N GLU A 106 2.68 -5.48 -17.51
CA GLU A 106 3.56 -6.11 -18.50
C GLU A 106 2.83 -6.45 -19.81
N ASN A 107 1.58 -6.95 -19.71
CA ASN A 107 0.74 -7.18 -20.87
C ASN A 107 0.39 -5.87 -21.58
N THR A 108 0.04 -4.82 -20.81
CA THR A 108 -0.22 -3.47 -21.35
C THR A 108 0.97 -2.97 -22.18
N LYS A 109 2.17 -3.05 -21.62
CA LYS A 109 3.42 -2.68 -22.30
C LYS A 109 3.63 -3.49 -23.57
N THR A 110 3.40 -4.79 -23.52
CA THR A 110 3.52 -5.67 -24.67
C THR A 110 2.57 -5.24 -25.80
N TYR A 111 1.29 -4.98 -25.47
CA TYR A 111 0.30 -4.56 -26.47
C TYR A 111 0.57 -3.15 -27.00
N ILE A 112 1.07 -2.23 -26.18
CA ILE A 112 1.51 -0.90 -26.65
C ILE A 112 2.63 -1.04 -27.69
N ASN A 113 3.64 -1.86 -27.41
CA ASN A 113 4.75 -2.10 -28.35
C ASN A 113 4.29 -2.76 -29.66
N LEU A 114 3.23 -3.57 -29.61
CA LEU A 114 2.60 -4.18 -30.80
C LEU A 114 1.60 -3.24 -31.49
N LYS A 115 1.33 -2.06 -30.93
CA LYS A 115 0.31 -1.09 -31.37
C LYS A 115 -1.12 -1.66 -31.34
N GLU A 116 -1.34 -2.64 -30.47
CA GLU A 116 -2.64 -3.25 -30.21
C GLU A 116 -3.35 -2.53 -29.07
N TYR A 117 -3.68 -1.26 -29.27
CA TYR A 117 -4.20 -0.38 -28.21
C TYR A 117 -5.51 -0.87 -27.58
N ASP A 118 -6.40 -1.50 -28.35
CA ASP A 118 -7.63 -2.09 -27.80
C ASP A 118 -7.34 -3.19 -26.76
N ASN A 119 -6.28 -3.98 -27.00
CA ASN A 119 -5.87 -5.01 -26.05
C ASN A 119 -5.15 -4.39 -24.84
N ALA A 120 -4.31 -3.37 -25.05
CA ALA A 120 -3.69 -2.62 -23.96
C ALA A 120 -4.75 -1.99 -23.05
N ILE A 121 -5.80 -1.38 -23.60
CA ILE A 121 -6.91 -0.79 -22.85
C ILE A 121 -7.64 -1.83 -21.99
N LYS A 122 -7.81 -3.07 -22.45
CA LYS A 122 -8.41 -4.15 -21.65
C LYS A 122 -7.56 -4.49 -20.44
N GLU A 123 -6.25 -4.65 -20.63
CA GLU A 123 -5.33 -4.93 -19.53
C GLU A 123 -5.29 -3.79 -18.51
N ILE A 124 -5.29 -2.54 -18.97
CA ILE A 124 -5.40 -1.38 -18.08
C ILE A 124 -6.67 -1.41 -17.26
N ASN A 125 -7.82 -1.67 -17.89
CA ASN A 125 -9.10 -1.73 -17.16
C ASN A 125 -9.10 -2.85 -16.10
N GLU A 126 -8.48 -4.00 -16.38
CA GLU A 126 -8.31 -5.08 -15.40
C GLU A 126 -7.36 -4.68 -14.28
N GLY A 127 -6.24 -4.03 -14.59
CA GLY A 127 -5.30 -3.49 -13.62
C GLY A 127 -5.96 -2.47 -12.67
N ILE A 128 -6.71 -1.51 -13.22
CA ILE A 128 -7.49 -0.54 -12.44
C ILE A 128 -8.51 -1.24 -11.51
N TYR A 129 -9.20 -2.26 -12.02
CA TYR A 129 -10.16 -3.02 -11.22
C TYR A 129 -9.49 -3.71 -10.03
N ILE A 130 -8.33 -4.34 -10.24
CA ILE A 130 -7.58 -5.02 -9.18
C ILE A 130 -7.05 -4.00 -8.17
N LEU A 131 -6.50 -2.86 -8.63
CA LEU A 131 -5.99 -1.81 -7.74
C LEU A 131 -7.10 -1.21 -6.87
N ASN A 132 -8.29 -0.97 -7.43
CA ASN A 132 -9.44 -0.52 -6.65
C ASN A 132 -9.87 -1.58 -5.62
N HIS A 133 -9.86 -2.87 -5.99
CA HIS A 133 -10.16 -3.95 -5.06
C HIS A 133 -9.15 -4.02 -3.91
N ILE A 134 -7.86 -3.85 -4.21
CA ILE A 134 -6.80 -3.75 -3.21
C ILE A 134 -7.05 -2.55 -2.29
N GLU A 135 -7.34 -1.37 -2.84
CA GLU A 135 -7.63 -0.19 -2.05
C GLU A 135 -8.79 -0.41 -1.08
N ASP A 136 -9.91 -0.94 -1.57
CA ASP A 136 -11.09 -1.23 -0.77
C ASP A 136 -10.82 -2.25 0.34
N LYS A 137 -10.10 -3.33 0.02
CA LYS A 137 -9.78 -4.42 0.94
C LYS A 137 -8.83 -4.00 2.06
N TYR A 138 -7.82 -3.19 1.73
CA TYR A 138 -6.76 -2.79 2.66
C TYR A 138 -6.95 -1.39 3.24
N SER A 139 -7.97 -0.63 2.78
CA SER A 139 -8.37 0.60 3.46
C SER A 139 -8.97 0.25 4.82
N PHE A 140 -8.34 0.73 5.89
CA PHE A 140 -8.83 0.55 7.25
C PHE A 140 -10.11 1.38 7.43
N ASN A 141 -11.24 0.78 7.15
CA ASN A 141 -12.51 1.40 7.46
C ASN A 141 -12.75 1.25 8.97
N LEU A 142 -12.55 2.35 9.72
CA LEU A 142 -12.95 2.46 11.13
C LEU A 142 -14.41 2.02 11.37
N GLN A 143 -15.23 2.01 10.33
CA GLN A 143 -16.62 1.52 10.36
C GLN A 143 -16.74 0.00 10.58
N ASN A 144 -15.67 -0.77 10.37
CA ASN A 144 -15.68 -2.23 10.59
C ASN A 144 -15.23 -2.65 11.99
N ILE A 145 -14.95 -1.68 12.88
CA ILE A 145 -14.51 -1.95 14.26
C ILE A 145 -15.65 -1.73 15.29
N PHE A 146 -16.80 -1.16 14.88
CA PHE A 146 -17.98 -0.94 15.73
C PHE A 146 -19.22 -1.60 15.19
#